data_a224ce35ec840061b8a88a45d02300ab
#
_entry.id   a224ce35ec840061b8a88a45d02300ab
#
_cell.length_a   1.000
_cell.length_b   1.000
_cell.length_c   1.000
_cell.angle_alpha   90.00
_cell.angle_beta   90.00
_cell.angle_gamma   90.00
#
_symmetry.space_group_name_H-M   'P 1'
#
loop_
_entity.id
_entity.type
_entity.pdbx_description
1 polymer ?
#
loop_
_entity_poly.entity_id
_entity_poly.type
_entity_poly.pdbx_seq_one_letter_code
_entity_poly.pdbx_strand_id
1 'polypeptide(L)'
;MTKPIAVVIGATSKWQSDGRNTRMVHGGNIPDDELPLSIRWGVGGAIALKFAREGFHVVLTTRSKPNASALEAAIYSEGLDCMTVELDLESDDSISTAFETVRSELGDPEVVVLNAGYLEGRDLPPEMELLENMPVELFETAQNISSRGPFLVA
;
A
#
# COMPACT_ATOMS: atom_id res chain seq x y z
N MET A 1 -16.98 20.87 10.61
CA MET A 1 -16.21 19.81 11.33
C MET A 1 -15.15 19.32 10.35
N THR A 2 -13.90 19.25 10.77
CA THR A 2 -12.83 18.61 9.99
C THR A 2 -13.14 17.10 9.87
N LYS A 3 -12.90 16.52 8.69
CA LYS A 3 -13.05 15.07 8.49
C LYS A 3 -12.00 14.32 9.32
N PRO A 4 -12.33 13.18 9.92
CA PRO A 4 -11.33 12.31 10.52
C PRO A 4 -10.36 11.79 9.45
N ILE A 5 -9.12 11.50 9.83
CA ILE A 5 -8.04 11.13 8.90
C ILE A 5 -7.73 9.65 9.07
N ALA A 6 -7.71 8.91 7.97
CA ALA A 6 -7.28 7.52 7.92
C ALA A 6 -6.07 7.35 6.99
N VAL A 7 -4.96 6.85 7.52
CA VAL A 7 -3.76 6.53 6.73
C VAL A 7 -3.75 5.04 6.40
N VAL A 8 -3.65 4.68 5.12
CA VAL A 8 -3.57 3.29 4.68
C VAL A 8 -2.18 3.01 4.14
N ILE A 9 -1.37 2.29 4.92
CA ILE A 9 -0.01 1.91 4.53
C ILE A 9 -0.09 0.74 3.55
N GLY A 10 0.37 0.98 2.31
CA GLY A 10 0.28 0.01 1.22
C GLY A 10 -1.08 -0.02 0.54
N ALA A 11 -1.67 1.15 0.28
CA ALA A 11 -2.97 1.27 -0.39
C ALA A 11 -2.96 0.73 -1.84
N THR A 12 -1.81 0.71 -2.51
CA THR A 12 -1.71 0.43 -3.95
C THR A 12 -0.81 -0.75 -4.29
N SER A 13 -0.51 -1.61 -3.34
CA SER A 13 0.45 -2.71 -3.49
C SER A 13 0.17 -3.69 -4.62
N LYS A 14 -1.06 -3.75 -5.12
CA LYS A 14 -1.46 -4.68 -6.17
C LYS A 14 -1.35 -4.10 -7.59
N TRP A 15 -1.32 -2.78 -7.73
CA TRP A 15 -1.45 -2.08 -9.01
C TRP A 15 -0.27 -1.14 -9.21
N GLN A 16 0.88 -1.71 -9.53
CA GLN A 16 2.06 -0.91 -9.81
C GLN A 16 2.01 -0.41 -11.25
N SER A 17 2.38 0.87 -11.44
CA SER A 17 2.40 1.53 -12.75
C SER A 17 3.36 0.87 -13.76
N ASP A 18 4.29 0.03 -13.27
CA ASP A 18 5.23 -0.74 -14.09
C ASP A 18 4.67 -2.08 -14.59
N GLY A 19 3.38 -2.34 -14.35
CA GLY A 19 2.71 -3.57 -14.81
C GLY A 19 3.07 -4.81 -14.00
N ARG A 20 3.87 -4.68 -12.93
CA ARG A 20 4.17 -5.79 -12.01
C ARG A 20 3.00 -6.00 -11.07
N ASN A 21 1.92 -6.55 -11.60
CA ASN A 21 0.81 -7.00 -10.79
C ASN A 21 1.23 -8.22 -9.99
N THR A 22 0.87 -8.26 -8.71
CA THR A 22 1.06 -9.47 -7.93
C THR A 22 0.35 -10.62 -8.64
N ARG A 23 1.10 -11.63 -9.08
CA ARG A 23 0.53 -12.85 -9.63
C ARG A 23 -0.47 -13.41 -8.62
N MET A 24 -1.66 -13.71 -9.10
CA MET A 24 -2.60 -14.48 -8.29
C MET A 24 -2.00 -15.88 -8.04
N VAL A 25 -2.26 -16.42 -6.88
CA VAL A 25 -1.65 -17.62 -6.26
C VAL A 25 -1.62 -18.90 -7.14
N HIS A 26 -1.96 -18.89 -8.39
CA HIS A 26 -1.91 -20.04 -9.29
C HIS A 26 -1.52 -19.67 -10.73
N GLY A 27 -0.61 -18.71 -10.89
CA GLY A 27 0.18 -18.65 -12.12
C GLY A 27 -0.41 -17.88 -13.31
N GLY A 28 -1.46 -17.09 -13.14
CA GLY A 28 -2.01 -16.29 -14.22
C GLY A 28 -2.04 -14.80 -13.89
N ASN A 29 -1.39 -13.95 -14.72
CA ASN A 29 -1.72 -12.53 -14.74
C ASN A 29 -3.07 -12.37 -15.41
N ILE A 30 -4.06 -11.88 -14.68
CA ILE A 30 -5.32 -11.45 -15.28
C ILE A 30 -5.14 -9.98 -15.65
N PRO A 31 -5.39 -9.56 -16.92
CA PRO A 31 -5.37 -8.16 -17.32
C PRO A 31 -6.30 -7.32 -16.42
N ASP A 32 -5.85 -6.12 -16.07
CA ASP A 32 -6.55 -5.23 -15.12
C ASP A 32 -7.94 -4.84 -15.58
N ASP A 33 -8.11 -4.65 -16.89
CA ASP A 33 -9.35 -4.29 -17.53
C ASP A 33 -10.40 -5.40 -17.52
N GLU A 34 -9.98 -6.65 -17.36
CA GLU A 34 -10.87 -7.82 -17.23
C GLU A 34 -11.37 -8.03 -15.80
N LEU A 35 -10.79 -7.33 -14.80
CA LEU A 35 -11.18 -7.49 -13.40
C LEU A 35 -12.37 -6.58 -13.03
N PRO A 36 -13.36 -7.08 -12.29
CA PRO A 36 -14.38 -6.25 -11.69
C PRO A 36 -13.76 -5.15 -10.83
N LEU A 37 -14.31 -3.93 -10.89
CA LEU A 37 -13.81 -2.79 -10.10
C LEU A 37 -13.72 -3.11 -8.61
N SER A 38 -14.65 -3.93 -8.09
CA SER A 38 -14.71 -4.31 -6.67
C SER A 38 -13.47 -5.09 -6.17
N ILE A 39 -12.75 -5.75 -7.05
CA ILE A 39 -11.56 -6.55 -6.70
C ILE A 39 -10.26 -5.99 -7.28
N ARG A 40 -10.37 -4.99 -8.17
CA ARG A 40 -9.22 -4.38 -8.84
C ARG A 40 -8.24 -3.73 -7.87
N TRP A 41 -8.74 -3.13 -6.82
CA TRP A 41 -7.93 -2.33 -5.88
C TRP A 41 -7.11 -3.15 -4.88
N GLY A 42 -7.29 -4.45 -4.80
CA GLY A 42 -6.71 -5.27 -3.74
C GLY A 42 -7.22 -4.88 -2.35
N VAL A 43 -6.63 -5.47 -1.32
CA VAL A 43 -7.08 -5.25 0.07
C VAL A 43 -6.86 -3.79 0.51
N GLY A 44 -5.66 -3.25 0.30
CA GLY A 44 -5.34 -1.87 0.72
C GLY A 44 -6.21 -0.83 0.04
N GLY A 45 -6.41 -0.93 -1.26
CA GLY A 45 -7.27 -0.01 -2.00
C GLY A 45 -8.74 -0.15 -1.63
N ALA A 46 -9.23 -1.37 -1.37
CA ALA A 46 -10.59 -1.60 -0.90
C ALA A 46 -10.82 -0.99 0.49
N ILE A 47 -9.84 -1.12 1.40
CA ILE A 47 -9.87 -0.47 2.72
C ILE A 47 -9.91 1.05 2.57
N ALA A 48 -9.03 1.62 1.74
CA ALA A 48 -8.98 3.06 1.50
C ALA A 48 -10.32 3.59 0.97
N LEU A 49 -10.88 2.94 -0.04
CA LEU A 49 -12.19 3.33 -0.59
C LEU A 49 -13.31 3.21 0.46
N LYS A 50 -13.28 2.18 1.31
CA LYS A 50 -14.25 2.04 2.40
C LYS A 50 -14.16 3.19 3.40
N PHE A 51 -12.96 3.57 3.87
CA PHE A 51 -12.80 4.71 4.77
C PHE A 51 -13.27 6.02 4.12
N ALA A 52 -12.95 6.25 2.85
CA ALA A 52 -13.42 7.44 2.14
C ALA A 52 -14.95 7.52 2.13
N ARG A 53 -15.64 6.42 1.85
CA ARG A 53 -17.11 6.32 1.87
C ARG A 53 -17.72 6.49 3.26
N GLU A 54 -16.97 6.18 4.32
CA GLU A 54 -17.37 6.42 5.71
C GLU A 54 -17.07 7.86 6.19
N GLY A 55 -16.62 8.73 5.28
CA GLY A 55 -16.45 10.14 5.55
C GLY A 55 -15.07 10.56 6.06
N PHE A 56 -14.07 9.66 6.02
CA PHE A 56 -12.70 10.02 6.33
C PHE A 56 -12.03 10.76 5.17
N HIS A 57 -11.08 11.63 5.50
CA HIS A 57 -10.05 12.03 4.56
C HIS A 57 -9.00 10.91 4.53
N VAL A 58 -8.85 10.25 3.38
CA VAL A 58 -7.99 9.07 3.30
C VAL A 58 -6.61 9.42 2.75
N VAL A 59 -5.57 9.01 3.46
CA VAL A 59 -4.19 9.10 2.97
C VAL A 59 -3.79 7.74 2.39
N LEU A 60 -3.54 7.73 1.09
CA LEU A 60 -3.04 6.59 0.33
C LEU A 60 -1.52 6.60 0.40
N THR A 61 -0.89 5.60 1.02
CA THR A 61 0.56 5.52 0.96
C THR A 61 1.03 4.49 -0.05
N THR A 62 2.10 4.83 -0.74
CA THR A 62 2.73 4.03 -1.79
C THR A 62 4.20 4.38 -1.92
N ARG A 63 5.03 3.48 -2.44
CA ARG A 63 6.44 3.77 -2.75
C ARG A 63 6.62 4.68 -3.97
N SER A 64 5.57 4.87 -4.78
CA SER A 64 5.61 5.75 -5.96
C SER A 64 4.20 6.29 -6.24
N LYS A 65 4.06 7.61 -6.26
CA LYS A 65 2.75 8.31 -6.46
C LYS A 65 1.97 7.84 -7.68
N PRO A 66 2.59 7.61 -8.86
CA PRO A 66 1.86 7.10 -10.03
C PRO A 66 1.07 5.81 -9.77
N ASN A 67 1.49 4.97 -8.82
CA ASN A 67 0.77 3.75 -8.47
C ASN A 67 -0.61 4.00 -7.85
N ALA A 68 -0.83 5.18 -7.27
CA ALA A 68 -2.11 5.56 -6.65
C ALA A 68 -3.09 6.21 -7.61
N SER A 69 -2.65 6.67 -8.78
CA SER A 69 -3.44 7.54 -9.67
C SER A 69 -4.82 6.98 -10.03
N ALA A 70 -4.90 5.68 -10.28
CA ALA A 70 -6.18 5.04 -10.63
C ALA A 70 -7.13 4.96 -9.42
N LEU A 71 -6.60 4.70 -8.23
CA LEU A 71 -7.39 4.67 -6.99
C LEU A 71 -7.83 6.08 -6.57
N GLU A 72 -6.95 7.09 -6.69
CA GLU A 72 -7.31 8.49 -6.49
C GLU A 72 -8.45 8.92 -7.41
N ALA A 73 -8.32 8.63 -8.71
CA ALA A 73 -9.36 8.94 -9.68
C ALA A 73 -10.70 8.27 -9.33
N ALA A 74 -10.67 7.02 -8.84
CA ALA A 74 -11.87 6.33 -8.40
C ALA A 74 -12.51 7.01 -7.18
N ILE A 75 -11.72 7.40 -6.18
CA ILE A 75 -12.19 8.10 -4.98
C ILE A 75 -12.79 9.47 -5.36
N TYR A 76 -12.09 10.27 -6.17
CA TYR A 76 -12.57 11.57 -6.61
C TYR A 76 -13.84 11.46 -7.49
N SER A 77 -13.99 10.40 -8.29
CA SER A 77 -15.19 10.20 -9.11
C SER A 77 -16.46 9.98 -8.28
N GLU A 78 -16.32 9.55 -7.03
CA GLU A 78 -17.41 9.43 -6.06
C GLU A 78 -17.63 10.73 -5.26
N GLY A 79 -16.91 11.81 -5.55
CA GLY A 79 -16.98 13.08 -4.80
C GLY A 79 -16.35 13.01 -3.41
N LEU A 80 -15.45 12.03 -3.20
CA LEU A 80 -14.76 11.81 -1.95
C LEU A 80 -13.33 12.36 -1.99
N ASP A 81 -12.70 12.53 -0.80
CA ASP A 81 -11.38 13.14 -0.68
C ASP A 81 -10.31 12.11 -0.33
N CYS A 82 -9.16 12.23 -0.96
CA CYS A 82 -7.95 11.52 -0.58
C CYS A 82 -6.69 12.33 -0.87
N MET A 83 -5.57 11.91 -0.29
CA MET A 83 -4.24 12.45 -0.50
C MET A 83 -3.27 11.29 -0.71
N THR A 84 -2.36 11.38 -1.65
CA THR A 84 -1.31 10.39 -1.83
C THR A 84 0.02 10.87 -1.29
N VAL A 85 0.63 10.05 -0.45
CA VAL A 85 1.95 10.29 0.15
C VAL A 85 2.89 9.14 -0.18
N GLU A 86 4.13 9.46 -0.56
CA GLU A 86 5.17 8.44 -0.71
C GLU A 86 5.63 7.97 0.66
N LEU A 87 5.68 6.64 0.82
CA LEU A 87 6.16 6.00 2.03
C LEU A 87 6.80 4.66 1.69
N ASP A 88 8.06 4.50 2.09
CA ASP A 88 8.80 3.25 2.04
C ASP A 88 9.07 2.77 3.46
N LEU A 89 8.57 1.58 3.80
CA LEU A 89 8.75 0.98 5.13
C LEU A 89 10.19 0.55 5.44
N GLU A 90 11.07 0.49 4.44
CA GLU A 90 12.49 0.22 4.63
C GLU A 90 13.29 1.48 5.00
N SER A 91 12.71 2.67 4.86
CA SER A 91 13.38 3.96 5.08
C SER A 91 12.77 4.74 6.23
N ASP A 92 13.52 4.94 7.30
CA ASP A 92 13.13 5.76 8.47
C ASP A 92 12.80 7.20 8.06
N ASP A 93 13.63 7.78 7.18
CA ASP A 93 13.43 9.15 6.68
C ASP A 93 12.13 9.25 5.86
N SER A 94 11.85 8.22 5.03
CA SER A 94 10.60 8.18 4.27
C SER A 94 9.38 8.10 5.17
N ILE A 95 9.42 7.28 6.22
CA ILE A 95 8.33 7.17 7.19
C ILE A 95 8.13 8.50 7.91
N SER A 96 9.20 9.10 8.44
CA SER A 96 9.14 10.39 9.15
C SER A 96 8.58 11.50 8.26
N THR A 97 9.12 11.65 7.05
CA THR A 97 8.68 12.66 6.08
C THR A 97 7.21 12.47 5.69
N ALA A 98 6.77 11.23 5.50
CA ALA A 98 5.38 10.95 5.17
C ALA A 98 4.42 11.40 6.27
N PHE A 99 4.72 11.08 7.54
CA PHE A 99 3.86 11.48 8.67
C PHE A 99 3.96 12.97 8.99
N GLU A 100 5.12 13.61 8.81
CA GLU A 100 5.25 15.07 8.88
C GLU A 100 4.37 15.75 7.82
N THR A 101 4.37 15.24 6.60
CA THR A 101 3.51 15.74 5.52
C THR A 101 2.04 15.60 5.88
N VAL A 102 1.61 14.42 6.35
CA VAL A 102 0.22 14.20 6.77
C VAL A 102 -0.19 15.18 7.86
N ARG A 103 0.63 15.31 8.92
CA ARG A 103 0.33 16.21 10.04
C ARG A 103 0.26 17.67 9.62
N SER A 104 1.16 18.12 8.74
CA SER A 104 1.18 19.52 8.29
C SER A 104 0.01 19.89 7.39
N GLU A 105 -0.44 18.94 6.54
CA GLU A 105 -1.49 19.21 5.54
C GLU A 105 -2.90 18.93 6.09
N LEU A 106 -3.06 17.92 6.93
CA LEU A 106 -4.35 17.41 7.36
C LEU A 106 -4.53 17.42 8.88
N GLY A 107 -3.49 17.18 9.64
CA GLY A 107 -3.51 17.00 11.09
C GLY A 107 -3.11 15.57 11.50
N ASP A 108 -3.32 15.25 12.77
CA ASP A 108 -3.00 13.92 13.31
C ASP A 108 -4.03 12.87 12.82
N PRO A 109 -3.58 11.72 12.32
CA PRO A 109 -4.49 10.66 11.91
C PRO A 109 -5.18 9.99 13.11
N GLU A 110 -6.49 9.73 12.98
CA GLU A 110 -7.25 8.94 13.96
C GLU A 110 -7.10 7.43 13.73
N VAL A 111 -6.79 7.05 12.48
CA VAL A 111 -6.65 5.63 12.11
C VAL A 111 -5.42 5.47 11.23
N VAL A 112 -4.61 4.47 11.57
CA VAL A 112 -3.51 3.99 10.71
C VAL A 112 -3.71 2.50 10.45
N VAL A 113 -3.84 2.14 9.18
CA VAL A 113 -3.99 0.75 8.74
C VAL A 113 -2.69 0.26 8.12
N LEU A 114 -2.07 -0.73 8.73
CA LEU A 114 -0.89 -1.41 8.20
C LEU A 114 -1.33 -2.57 7.31
N ASN A 115 -1.32 -2.34 6.00
CA ASN A 115 -1.68 -3.35 5.00
C ASN A 115 -0.49 -3.78 4.12
N ALA A 116 0.55 -2.97 4.07
CA ALA A 116 1.76 -3.33 3.33
C ALA A 116 2.40 -4.59 3.91
N GLY A 117 2.86 -5.45 3.03
CA GLY A 117 3.60 -6.66 3.38
C GLY A 117 4.61 -6.99 2.29
N TYR A 118 5.63 -7.74 2.63
CA TYR A 118 6.63 -8.21 1.69
C TYR A 118 6.10 -9.42 0.93
N LEU A 119 6.10 -9.35 -0.39
CA LEU A 119 5.53 -10.38 -1.27
C LEU A 119 6.51 -10.93 -2.32
N GLU A 120 7.75 -10.51 -2.29
CA GLU A 120 8.74 -10.84 -3.34
C GLU A 120 9.08 -12.33 -3.44
N GLY A 121 8.89 -13.09 -2.37
CA GLY A 121 9.10 -14.54 -2.39
C GLY A 121 8.18 -15.34 -3.32
N ARG A 122 7.21 -14.72 -3.98
CA ARG A 122 6.27 -15.42 -4.87
C ARG A 122 6.82 -15.72 -6.27
N ASP A 123 7.87 -15.02 -6.69
CA ASP A 123 8.49 -15.17 -8.00
C ASP A 123 9.86 -15.89 -7.93
N LEU A 124 10.22 -16.41 -6.75
CA LEU A 124 11.45 -17.19 -6.60
C LEU A 124 11.33 -18.53 -7.34
N PRO A 125 12.42 -18.99 -7.95
CA PRO A 125 12.50 -20.36 -8.43
C PRO A 125 12.20 -21.34 -7.27
N PRO A 126 11.53 -22.46 -7.50
CA PRO A 126 11.15 -23.42 -6.45
C PRO A 126 12.28 -23.84 -5.53
N GLU A 127 13.51 -23.93 -6.07
CA GLU A 127 14.71 -24.25 -5.30
C GLU A 127 15.11 -23.19 -4.30
N MET A 128 14.72 -21.91 -4.50
CA MET A 128 14.96 -20.78 -3.60
C MET A 128 13.84 -20.58 -2.58
N GLU A 129 12.73 -21.30 -2.70
CA GLU A 129 11.66 -21.33 -1.70
C GLU A 129 12.03 -22.19 -0.48
N LEU A 130 13.07 -23.00 -0.59
CA LEU A 130 13.59 -23.77 0.54
C LEU A 130 14.37 -22.85 1.48
N LEU A 131 14.12 -22.98 2.78
CA LEU A 131 14.74 -22.13 3.80
C LEU A 131 16.27 -22.16 3.73
N GLU A 132 16.85 -23.32 3.42
CA GLU A 132 18.30 -23.53 3.27
C GLU A 132 18.93 -22.76 2.10
N ASN A 133 18.11 -22.40 1.10
CA ASN A 133 18.55 -21.70 -0.10
C ASN A 133 18.09 -20.24 -0.14
N MET A 134 17.31 -19.80 0.89
CA MET A 134 16.79 -18.44 0.93
C MET A 134 17.92 -17.45 1.21
N PRO A 135 18.13 -16.43 0.35
CA PRO A 135 19.10 -15.38 0.61
C PRO A 135 18.78 -14.62 1.90
N VAL A 136 19.81 -14.31 2.69
CA VAL A 136 19.65 -13.55 3.94
C VAL A 136 19.03 -12.18 3.67
N GLU A 137 19.35 -11.56 2.57
CA GLU A 137 18.83 -10.27 2.15
C GLU A 137 17.29 -10.28 1.99
N LEU A 138 16.72 -11.39 1.53
CA LEU A 138 15.26 -11.53 1.45
C LEU A 138 14.64 -11.58 2.85
N PHE A 139 15.28 -12.27 3.79
CA PHE A 139 14.84 -12.31 5.18
C PHE A 139 14.92 -10.91 5.82
N GLU A 140 16.02 -10.19 5.63
CA GLU A 140 16.23 -8.84 6.17
C GLU A 140 15.19 -7.86 5.61
N THR A 141 14.96 -7.87 4.30
CA THR A 141 13.92 -7.05 3.65
C THR A 141 12.52 -7.39 4.18
N ALA A 142 12.21 -8.68 4.31
CA ALA A 142 10.94 -9.12 4.89
C ALA A 142 10.75 -8.62 6.34
N GLN A 143 11.79 -8.67 7.16
CA GLN A 143 11.76 -8.17 8.54
C GLN A 143 11.64 -6.64 8.58
N ASN A 144 12.34 -5.92 7.72
CA ASN A 144 12.26 -4.46 7.64
C ASN A 144 10.84 -4.02 7.27
N ILE A 145 10.24 -4.60 6.24
CA ILE A 145 8.91 -4.21 5.77
C ILE A 145 7.79 -4.71 6.70
N SER A 146 7.90 -5.92 7.27
CA SER A 146 6.80 -6.54 7.99
C SER A 146 6.85 -6.35 9.51
N SER A 147 8.00 -5.93 10.06
CA SER A 147 8.20 -5.78 11.51
C SER A 147 8.75 -4.40 11.89
N ARG A 148 9.93 -4.05 11.39
CA ARG A 148 10.60 -2.79 11.75
C ARG A 148 9.84 -1.57 11.24
N GLY A 149 9.46 -1.53 9.98
CA GLY A 149 8.69 -0.43 9.40
C GLY A 149 7.36 -0.19 10.13
N PRO A 150 6.51 -1.22 10.34
CA PRO A 150 5.32 -1.12 11.18
C PRO A 150 5.58 -0.59 12.60
N PHE A 151 6.66 -1.01 13.24
CA PHE A 151 7.05 -0.49 14.56
C PHE A 151 7.36 1.01 14.53
N LEU A 152 8.03 1.49 13.47
CA LEU A 152 8.36 2.91 13.31
C LEU A 152 7.14 3.78 12.97
N VAL A 153 6.11 3.18 12.36
CA VAL A 153 4.84 3.85 12.06
C VAL A 153 3.98 4.03 13.31
N ALA A 154 4.04 3.09 14.25
CA ALA A 154 3.21 3.08 15.46
C ALA A 154 3.70 4.06 16.53
#